data_c2af191b956568218fe67377735393f6
#
_entry.id   c2af191b956568218fe67377735393f6
#
_cell.length_a   1.000
_cell.length_b   1.000
_cell.length_c   1.000
_cell.angle_alpha   90.00
_cell.angle_beta   90.00
_cell.angle_gamma   90.00
#
_symmetry.space_group_name_H-M   'P 1'
#
loop_
_entity.id
_entity.type
_entity.pdbx_description
1 polymer ?
#
loop_
_entity_poly.entity_id
_entity_poly.type
_entity_poly.pdbx_seq_one_letter_code
_entity_poly.pdbx_strand_id
1 'polypeptide(L)'
;KSVSYLIDNGLDVYMSEGTKSALGASAKFAKVIYPDTVKKIGKWKIQPFRTQHDAADPLGFVIGDEDDRLLFATDTFFLPYKFLNLTQIMVECNYALDILDKNIMSGRVTQSQAKRLLTSHFSLHNLKCYLRDQDLSRVTAIYLMHISSVNGDQERFKKEIQSVTGKPVKICEA
;
A
#
# COMPACT_ATOMS: atom_id res chain seq x y z
N LYS A 1 9.34 13.39 13.12
CA LYS A 1 10.77 13.79 12.94
C LYS A 1 11.17 13.83 11.46
N SER A 2 10.81 12.83 10.62
CA SER A 2 11.27 12.78 9.22
C SER A 2 10.66 13.89 8.34
N VAL A 3 9.40 14.24 8.52
CA VAL A 3 8.70 15.25 7.69
C VAL A 3 9.32 16.64 7.87
N SER A 4 9.50 17.11 9.09
CA SER A 4 10.13 18.41 9.35
C SER A 4 11.56 18.44 8.80
N TYR A 5 12.34 17.37 9.01
CA TYR A 5 13.69 17.27 8.46
C TYR A 5 13.74 17.42 6.93
N LEU A 6 12.82 16.77 6.19
CA LEU A 6 12.76 16.89 4.74
C LEU A 6 12.42 18.32 4.30
N ILE A 7 11.44 18.94 4.96
CA ILE A 7 11.01 20.32 4.68
C ILE A 7 12.13 21.32 4.99
N ASP A 8 12.80 21.19 6.14
CA ASP A 8 13.88 22.06 6.57
C ASP A 8 15.10 21.98 5.65
N ASN A 9 15.27 20.86 4.94
CA ASN A 9 16.28 20.69 3.89
C ASN A 9 15.79 21.08 2.47
N GLY A 10 14.68 21.81 2.36
CA GLY A 10 14.20 22.38 1.11
C GLY A 10 13.49 21.40 0.17
N LEU A 11 13.12 20.23 0.67
CA LEU A 11 12.39 19.24 -0.14
C LEU A 11 10.90 19.52 -0.12
N ASP A 12 10.26 19.43 -1.28
CA ASP A 12 8.82 19.49 -1.41
C ASP A 12 8.19 18.19 -0.87
N VAL A 13 7.44 18.30 0.21
CA VAL A 13 6.71 17.19 0.81
C VAL A 13 5.23 17.35 0.53
N TYR A 14 4.62 16.31 -0.03
CA TYR A 14 3.19 16.26 -0.35
C TYR A 14 2.49 15.24 0.57
N MET A 15 1.31 15.58 1.07
CA MET A 15 0.51 14.70 1.92
C MET A 15 -0.97 15.07 1.84
N SER A 16 -1.86 14.21 2.36
CA SER A 16 -3.28 14.52 2.50
C SER A 16 -3.52 15.64 3.52
N GLU A 17 -4.69 16.28 3.43
CA GLU A 17 -5.11 17.32 4.39
C GLU A 17 -5.19 16.75 5.80
N GLY A 18 -5.78 15.56 5.97
CA GLY A 18 -5.88 14.92 7.28
C GLY A 18 -4.52 14.59 7.89
N THR A 19 -3.57 14.06 7.08
CA THR A 19 -2.19 13.82 7.53
C THR A 19 -1.50 15.12 7.94
N LYS A 20 -1.67 16.19 7.15
CA LYS A 20 -1.10 17.51 7.48
C LYS A 20 -1.64 18.04 8.79
N SER A 21 -2.95 17.97 8.99
CA SER A 21 -3.62 18.40 10.21
C SER A 21 -3.15 17.59 11.43
N ALA A 22 -3.02 16.27 11.30
CA ALA A 22 -2.57 15.38 12.37
C ALA A 22 -1.10 15.65 12.77
N LEU A 23 -0.24 16.04 11.84
CA LEU A 23 1.17 16.36 12.08
C LEU A 23 1.37 17.80 12.60
N GLY A 24 0.39 18.68 12.42
CA GLY A 24 0.42 20.05 12.92
C GLY A 24 1.64 20.85 12.48
N ALA A 25 2.33 21.49 13.42
CA ALA A 25 3.48 22.34 13.14
C ALA A 25 4.62 21.65 12.35
N SER A 26 4.81 20.35 12.54
CA SER A 26 5.84 19.56 11.83
C SER A 26 5.61 19.48 10.31
N ALA A 27 4.38 19.73 9.85
CA ALA A 27 3.99 19.70 8.45
C ALA A 27 3.53 21.06 7.90
N LYS A 28 3.83 22.16 8.60
CA LYS A 28 3.36 23.53 8.25
C LYS A 28 3.57 23.87 6.78
N PHE A 29 4.74 23.56 6.24
CA PHE A 29 5.12 23.89 4.87
C PHE A 29 4.90 22.71 3.87
N ALA A 30 4.32 21.60 4.32
CA ALA A 30 3.94 20.53 3.42
C ALA A 30 2.81 20.99 2.48
N LYS A 31 2.88 20.51 1.24
CA LYS A 31 1.88 20.78 0.20
C LYS A 31 0.77 19.72 0.27
N VAL A 32 -0.49 20.16 0.16
CA VAL A 32 -1.61 19.23 0.17
C VAL A 32 -1.80 18.64 -1.23
N ILE A 33 -2.08 17.33 -1.26
CA ILE A 33 -2.49 16.60 -2.45
C ILE A 33 -3.82 15.90 -2.18
N TYR A 34 -4.74 15.98 -3.13
CA TYR A 34 -6.10 15.47 -2.97
C TYR A 34 -6.29 14.17 -3.77
N PRO A 35 -7.06 13.20 -3.24
CA PRO A 35 -7.43 12.01 -4.00
C PRO A 35 -8.16 12.42 -5.28
N ASP A 36 -8.09 11.54 -6.29
CA ASP A 36 -8.74 11.67 -7.60
C ASP A 36 -8.29 12.88 -8.44
N THR A 37 -7.24 13.59 -8.00
CA THR A 37 -6.59 14.66 -8.77
C THR A 37 -5.23 14.21 -9.29
N VAL A 38 -4.91 14.54 -10.53
CA VAL A 38 -3.56 14.25 -11.06
C VAL A 38 -2.66 15.45 -10.83
N LYS A 39 -1.58 15.24 -10.07
CA LYS A 39 -0.54 16.24 -9.83
C LYS A 39 0.67 15.93 -10.71
N LYS A 40 1.11 16.89 -11.50
CA LYS A 40 2.38 16.81 -12.25
C LYS A 40 3.50 17.39 -11.39
N ILE A 41 4.57 16.61 -11.19
CA ILE A 41 5.78 16.99 -10.47
C ILE A 41 6.98 16.60 -11.36
N GLY A 42 7.60 17.58 -12.01
CA GLY A 42 8.58 17.30 -13.06
C GLY A 42 7.94 16.48 -14.19
N LYS A 43 8.54 15.36 -14.55
CA LYS A 43 7.99 14.42 -15.55
C LYS A 43 6.92 13.48 -14.99
N TRP A 44 6.82 13.36 -13.67
CA TRP A 44 5.93 12.41 -13.01
C TRP A 44 4.49 12.93 -12.94
N LYS A 45 3.54 12.06 -13.25
CA LYS A 45 2.11 12.23 -12.99
C LYS A 45 1.77 11.40 -11.76
N ILE A 46 1.29 12.05 -10.72
CA ILE A 46 0.94 11.42 -9.43
C ILE A 46 -0.56 11.55 -9.26
N GLN A 47 -1.24 10.42 -9.15
CA GLN A 47 -2.67 10.32 -8.88
C GLN A 47 -2.87 9.67 -7.51
N PRO A 48 -3.16 10.44 -6.45
CA PRO A 48 -3.52 9.89 -5.16
C PRO A 48 -4.92 9.26 -5.22
N PHE A 49 -5.14 8.24 -4.41
CA PHE A 49 -6.45 7.65 -4.16
C PHE A 49 -6.60 7.27 -2.68
N ARG A 50 -7.83 7.14 -2.19
CA ARG A 50 -8.07 6.77 -0.79
C ARG A 50 -7.78 5.31 -0.55
N THR A 51 -7.07 5.00 0.53
CA THR A 51 -6.94 3.64 1.07
C THR A 51 -7.91 3.44 2.24
N GLN A 52 -8.12 2.19 2.62
CA GLN A 52 -9.03 1.80 3.70
C GLN A 52 -8.20 1.41 4.93
N HIS A 53 -7.87 2.40 5.75
CA HIS A 53 -7.04 2.25 6.94
C HIS A 53 -7.52 3.18 8.05
N ASP A 54 -7.13 2.92 9.30
CA ASP A 54 -7.51 3.71 10.49
C ASP A 54 -6.66 4.98 10.70
N ALA A 55 -5.81 5.34 9.72
CA ALA A 55 -5.02 6.57 9.74
C ALA A 55 -5.85 7.81 9.34
N ALA A 56 -5.33 9.00 9.67
CA ALA A 56 -5.95 10.27 9.29
C ALA A 56 -5.78 10.55 7.78
N ASP A 57 -6.83 10.30 6.99
CA ASP A 57 -6.90 10.55 5.54
C ASP A 57 -5.80 9.82 4.75
N PRO A 58 -5.77 8.47 4.80
CA PRO A 58 -4.72 7.66 4.20
C PRO A 58 -4.82 7.65 2.68
N LEU A 59 -3.65 7.66 2.00
CA LEU A 59 -3.56 7.69 0.55
C LEU A 59 -2.65 6.59 0.00
N GLY A 60 -3.11 5.97 -1.09
CA GLY A 60 -2.26 5.27 -2.04
C GLY A 60 -1.99 6.15 -3.26
N PHE A 61 -1.11 5.71 -4.15
CA PHE A 61 -0.68 6.51 -5.30
C PHE A 61 -0.58 5.66 -6.56
N VAL A 62 -1.02 6.21 -7.68
CA VAL A 62 -0.54 5.79 -8.99
C VAL A 62 0.47 6.83 -9.46
N ILE A 63 1.70 6.39 -9.69
CA ILE A 63 2.83 7.24 -10.07
C ILE A 63 3.33 6.77 -11.43
N GLY A 64 3.44 7.67 -12.39
CA GLY A 64 3.91 7.28 -13.71
C GLY A 64 4.38 8.45 -14.56
N ASP A 65 4.94 8.10 -15.70
CA ASP A 65 5.24 9.02 -16.78
C ASP A 65 4.56 8.55 -18.09
N GLU A 66 5.20 8.67 -19.23
CA GLU A 66 4.62 8.25 -20.52
C GLU A 66 4.68 6.73 -20.71
N ASP A 67 5.72 6.08 -20.19
CA ASP A 67 6.03 4.67 -20.41
C ASP A 67 5.66 3.77 -19.23
N ASP A 68 5.91 4.23 -18.02
CA ASP A 68 5.79 3.46 -16.80
C ASP A 68 4.67 3.99 -15.88
N ARG A 69 3.98 3.05 -15.22
CA ARG A 69 2.90 3.35 -14.29
C ARG A 69 2.90 2.37 -13.10
N LEU A 70 3.28 2.87 -11.95
CA LEU A 70 3.37 2.15 -10.70
C LEU A 70 2.10 2.39 -9.86
N LEU A 71 1.44 1.31 -9.45
CA LEU A 71 0.51 1.34 -8.31
C LEU A 71 1.29 1.15 -7.02
N PHE A 72 1.17 2.09 -6.09
CA PHE A 72 1.71 2.01 -4.73
C PHE A 72 0.55 2.05 -3.72
N ALA A 73 0.32 0.95 -3.01
CA ALA A 73 -0.74 0.83 -2.02
C ALA A 73 -0.27 0.02 -0.81
N THR A 74 -0.19 0.68 0.33
CA THR A 74 0.09 0.08 1.63
C THR A 74 -0.94 0.54 2.64
N ASP A 75 -1.03 -0.12 3.79
CA ASP A 75 -1.96 0.22 4.85
C ASP A 75 -3.40 0.35 4.32
N THR A 76 -3.92 -0.79 3.81
CA THR A 76 -5.29 -0.89 3.34
C THR A 76 -5.79 -2.34 3.38
N PHE A 77 -6.99 -2.57 3.86
CA PHE A 77 -7.57 -3.93 3.83
C PHE A 77 -8.31 -4.22 2.51
N PHE A 78 -8.60 -3.20 1.71
CA PHE A 78 -9.37 -3.31 0.47
C PHE A 78 -9.09 -2.15 -0.48
N LEU A 79 -9.12 -2.40 -1.79
CA LEU A 79 -9.05 -1.39 -2.84
C LEU A 79 -10.24 -1.56 -3.80
N PRO A 80 -11.16 -0.58 -3.87
CA PRO A 80 -12.32 -0.65 -4.77
C PRO A 80 -12.00 -0.21 -6.21
N TYR A 81 -10.74 0.08 -6.51
CA TYR A 81 -10.32 0.70 -7.77
C TYR A 81 -9.79 -0.32 -8.76
N LYS A 82 -10.04 -0.07 -10.06
CA LYS A 82 -9.35 -0.72 -11.18
C LYS A 82 -8.48 0.33 -11.87
N PHE A 83 -7.19 0.05 -11.92
CA PHE A 83 -6.23 0.95 -12.57
C PHE A 83 -5.80 0.36 -13.91
N LEU A 84 -5.82 1.20 -14.96
CA LEU A 84 -5.45 0.78 -16.31
C LEU A 84 -3.96 1.02 -16.59
N ASN A 85 -3.40 0.20 -17.48
CA ASN A 85 -2.04 0.37 -18.00
C ASN A 85 -0.93 0.36 -16.92
N LEU A 86 -1.11 -0.36 -15.83
CA LEU A 86 -0.05 -0.53 -14.84
C LEU A 86 1.12 -1.32 -15.44
N THR A 87 2.34 -0.87 -15.20
CA THR A 87 3.57 -1.60 -15.55
C THR A 87 4.20 -2.25 -14.33
N GLN A 88 3.93 -1.73 -13.13
CA GLN A 88 4.40 -2.27 -11.86
C GLN A 88 3.33 -2.11 -10.79
N ILE A 89 3.31 -3.04 -9.84
CA ILE A 89 2.44 -3.00 -8.67
C ILE A 89 3.29 -3.19 -7.43
N MET A 90 3.24 -2.24 -6.51
CA MET A 90 3.86 -2.31 -5.18
C MET A 90 2.73 -2.24 -4.15
N VAL A 91 2.44 -3.36 -3.52
CA VAL A 91 1.23 -3.52 -2.70
C VAL A 91 1.52 -4.30 -1.42
N GLU A 92 0.81 -3.93 -0.36
CA GLU A 92 0.84 -4.67 0.89
C GLU A 92 0.28 -6.09 0.73
N CYS A 93 0.92 -7.05 1.42
CA CYS A 93 0.38 -8.39 1.66
C CYS A 93 0.71 -8.78 3.10
N ASN A 94 -0.09 -8.31 4.06
CA ASN A 94 0.31 -8.29 5.46
C ASN A 94 0.23 -9.66 6.14
N TYR A 95 -0.88 -10.39 5.98
CA TYR A 95 -1.14 -11.60 6.74
C TYR A 95 -1.88 -12.68 5.94
N ALA A 96 -1.83 -13.93 6.43
CA ALA A 96 -2.72 -15.02 6.00
C ALA A 96 -3.69 -15.40 7.12
N LEU A 97 -4.95 -15.67 6.78
CA LEU A 97 -6.01 -15.97 7.76
C LEU A 97 -5.68 -17.19 8.60
N ASP A 98 -5.19 -18.26 7.99
CA ASP A 98 -4.83 -19.51 8.68
C ASP A 98 -3.66 -19.35 9.66
N ILE A 99 -2.72 -18.42 9.38
CA ILE A 99 -1.62 -18.10 10.31
C ILE A 99 -2.16 -17.23 11.45
N LEU A 100 -3.00 -16.24 11.14
CA LEU A 100 -3.63 -15.39 12.13
C LEU A 100 -4.49 -16.21 13.10
N ASP A 101 -5.30 -17.12 12.61
CA ASP A 101 -6.16 -18.00 13.45
C ASP A 101 -5.33 -18.85 14.42
N LYS A 102 -4.23 -19.45 13.93
CA LYS A 102 -3.29 -20.20 14.80
C LYS A 102 -2.68 -19.31 15.88
N ASN A 103 -2.31 -18.08 15.53
CA ASN A 103 -1.73 -17.13 16.49
C ASN A 103 -2.75 -16.63 17.53
N ILE A 104 -4.02 -16.50 17.16
CA ILE A 104 -5.12 -16.21 18.10
C ILE A 104 -5.31 -17.40 19.05
N MET A 105 -5.41 -18.62 18.52
CA MET A 105 -5.60 -19.83 19.31
C MET A 105 -4.47 -20.09 20.31
N SER A 106 -3.24 -19.75 19.94
CA SER A 106 -2.06 -19.87 20.82
C SER A 106 -1.88 -18.70 21.79
N GLY A 107 -2.74 -17.67 21.73
CA GLY A 107 -2.64 -16.46 22.55
C GLY A 107 -1.51 -15.50 22.12
N ARG A 108 -0.85 -15.75 21.00
CA ARG A 108 0.22 -14.88 20.46
C ARG A 108 -0.33 -13.56 19.90
N VAL A 109 -1.58 -13.56 19.43
CA VAL A 109 -2.31 -12.39 18.95
C VAL A 109 -3.64 -12.32 19.70
N THR A 110 -3.95 -11.15 20.26
CA THR A 110 -5.22 -10.92 20.95
C THR A 110 -6.36 -10.71 19.95
N GLN A 111 -7.60 -10.95 20.37
CA GLN A 111 -8.80 -10.69 19.55
C GLN A 111 -8.87 -9.23 19.06
N SER A 112 -8.48 -8.28 19.92
CA SER A 112 -8.47 -6.85 19.58
C SER A 112 -7.45 -6.54 18.48
N GLN A 113 -6.25 -7.11 18.58
CA GLN A 113 -5.22 -6.96 17.54
C GLN A 113 -5.66 -7.59 16.21
N ALA A 114 -6.25 -8.79 16.27
CA ALA A 114 -6.80 -9.46 15.09
C ALA A 114 -7.89 -8.63 14.41
N LYS A 115 -8.86 -8.12 15.20
CA LYS A 115 -9.93 -7.26 14.67
C LYS A 115 -9.37 -6.02 13.95
N ARG A 116 -8.39 -5.35 14.53
CA ARG A 116 -7.74 -4.21 13.89
C ARG A 116 -7.03 -4.61 12.59
N LEU A 117 -6.29 -5.72 12.61
CA LEU A 117 -5.58 -6.23 11.43
C LEU A 117 -6.54 -6.49 10.25
N LEU A 118 -7.67 -7.14 10.52
CA LEU A 118 -8.69 -7.48 9.53
C LEU A 118 -9.33 -6.26 8.85
N THR A 119 -9.32 -5.10 9.50
CA THR A 119 -9.95 -3.87 9.01
C THR A 119 -8.95 -2.80 8.56
N SER A 120 -7.66 -3.10 8.62
CA SER A 120 -6.61 -2.14 8.29
C SER A 120 -5.63 -2.62 7.24
N HIS A 121 -5.48 -3.95 7.05
CA HIS A 121 -4.42 -4.50 6.20
C HIS A 121 -4.90 -5.58 5.23
N PHE A 122 -4.25 -5.68 4.07
CA PHE A 122 -4.53 -6.72 3.09
C PHE A 122 -4.13 -8.11 3.60
N SER A 123 -5.09 -9.02 3.61
CA SER A 123 -4.80 -10.43 3.67
C SER A 123 -4.31 -10.96 2.32
N LEU A 124 -3.54 -12.06 2.35
CA LEU A 124 -3.17 -12.80 1.15
C LEU A 124 -4.41 -13.15 0.30
N HIS A 125 -5.53 -13.53 0.93
CA HIS A 125 -6.76 -13.87 0.24
C HIS A 125 -7.34 -12.67 -0.51
N ASN A 126 -7.52 -11.54 0.16
CA ASN A 126 -8.09 -10.33 -0.43
C ASN A 126 -7.20 -9.78 -1.55
N LEU A 127 -5.88 -9.81 -1.37
CA LEU A 127 -4.94 -9.39 -2.40
C LEU A 127 -5.02 -10.29 -3.65
N LYS A 128 -5.15 -11.61 -3.47
CA LYS A 128 -5.34 -12.54 -4.61
C LYS A 128 -6.61 -12.22 -5.38
N CYS A 129 -7.72 -11.95 -4.68
CA CYS A 129 -8.97 -11.53 -5.32
C CYS A 129 -8.79 -10.21 -6.07
N TYR A 130 -8.18 -9.22 -5.44
CA TYR A 130 -7.93 -7.91 -6.06
C TYR A 130 -7.10 -8.04 -7.34
N LEU A 131 -5.97 -8.78 -7.29
CA LEU A 131 -5.08 -8.91 -8.44
C LEU A 131 -5.69 -9.69 -9.62
N ARG A 132 -6.60 -10.66 -9.36
CA ARG A 132 -7.35 -11.35 -10.41
C ARG A 132 -8.27 -10.43 -11.21
N ASP A 133 -8.78 -9.40 -10.56
CA ASP A 133 -9.71 -8.45 -11.16
C ASP A 133 -9.02 -7.29 -11.89
N GLN A 134 -7.67 -7.19 -11.81
CA GLN A 134 -6.89 -6.16 -12.48
C GLN A 134 -6.47 -6.59 -13.89
N ASP A 135 -6.33 -5.60 -14.79
CA ASP A 135 -5.61 -5.81 -16.05
C ASP A 135 -4.10 -5.84 -15.79
N LEU A 136 -3.54 -7.04 -15.81
CA LEU A 136 -2.11 -7.28 -15.61
C LEU A 136 -1.33 -7.39 -16.92
N SER A 137 -1.94 -7.14 -18.07
CA SER A 137 -1.31 -7.36 -19.40
C SER A 137 0.06 -6.69 -19.52
N ARG A 138 0.19 -5.44 -19.07
CA ARG A 138 1.42 -4.66 -19.09
C ARG A 138 2.28 -4.79 -17.83
N VAL A 139 1.80 -5.45 -16.79
CA VAL A 139 2.54 -5.59 -15.53
C VAL A 139 3.76 -6.47 -15.72
N THR A 140 4.93 -5.94 -15.42
CA THR A 140 6.23 -6.62 -15.54
C THR A 140 6.70 -7.21 -14.21
N ALA A 141 6.29 -6.63 -13.08
CA ALA A 141 6.60 -7.13 -11.74
C ALA A 141 5.59 -6.67 -10.69
N ILE A 142 5.39 -7.52 -9.66
CA ILE A 142 4.63 -7.22 -8.47
C ILE A 142 5.58 -7.26 -7.28
N TYR A 143 5.53 -6.22 -6.46
CA TYR A 143 6.34 -6.09 -5.24
C TYR A 143 5.42 -6.21 -4.03
N LEU A 144 5.66 -7.21 -3.19
CA LEU A 144 4.95 -7.38 -1.94
C LEU A 144 5.70 -6.67 -0.82
N MET A 145 5.00 -5.86 -0.07
CA MET A 145 5.55 -5.07 1.03
C MET A 145 4.71 -5.21 2.29
N HIS A 146 5.20 -4.67 3.40
CA HIS A 146 4.51 -4.61 4.68
C HIS A 146 4.01 -5.99 5.16
N ILE A 147 4.81 -7.02 4.98
CA ILE A 147 4.50 -8.38 5.41
C ILE A 147 4.73 -8.50 6.91
N SER A 148 3.72 -8.97 7.65
CA SER A 148 3.82 -9.17 9.09
C SER A 148 4.84 -10.25 9.44
N SER A 149 5.78 -9.95 10.32
CA SER A 149 6.73 -10.94 10.85
C SER A 149 6.07 -12.02 11.72
N VAL A 150 4.83 -11.78 12.20
CA VAL A 150 4.08 -12.69 13.05
C VAL A 150 3.01 -13.47 12.27
N ASN A 151 2.30 -12.79 11.38
CA ASN A 151 1.14 -13.34 10.69
C ASN A 151 1.36 -13.52 9.18
N GLY A 152 2.58 -13.28 8.68
CA GLY A 152 2.97 -13.43 7.29
C GLY A 152 3.90 -14.62 7.05
N ASP A 153 4.01 -15.00 5.77
CA ASP A 153 4.95 -15.98 5.25
C ASP A 153 5.40 -15.51 3.86
N GLN A 154 6.57 -14.92 3.80
CA GLN A 154 7.10 -14.25 2.59
C GLN A 154 7.20 -15.20 1.41
N GLU A 155 7.74 -16.39 1.60
CA GLU A 155 7.95 -17.37 0.53
C GLU A 155 6.62 -17.93 0.02
N ARG A 156 5.70 -18.24 0.92
CA ARG A 156 4.35 -18.65 0.58
C ARG A 156 3.61 -17.56 -0.19
N PHE A 157 3.63 -16.32 0.31
CA PHE A 157 2.93 -15.19 -0.31
C PHE A 157 3.44 -14.94 -1.73
N LYS A 158 4.76 -14.91 -1.90
CA LYS A 158 5.40 -14.79 -3.20
C LYS A 158 4.92 -15.90 -4.16
N LYS A 159 4.98 -17.16 -3.75
CA LYS A 159 4.57 -18.31 -4.58
C LYS A 159 3.08 -18.25 -4.96
N GLU A 160 2.20 -17.96 -4.00
CA GLU A 160 0.77 -17.92 -4.25
C GLU A 160 0.37 -16.74 -5.15
N ILE A 161 0.93 -15.55 -4.96
CA ILE A 161 0.67 -14.40 -5.83
C ILE A 161 1.23 -14.65 -7.24
N GLN A 162 2.42 -15.20 -7.35
CA GLN A 162 3.00 -15.57 -8.64
C GLN A 162 2.15 -16.60 -9.39
N SER A 163 1.65 -17.61 -8.69
CA SER A 163 0.76 -18.64 -9.26
C SER A 163 -0.55 -18.06 -9.79
N VAL A 164 -1.12 -17.10 -9.07
CA VAL A 164 -2.42 -16.49 -9.43
C VAL A 164 -2.30 -15.51 -10.58
N THR A 165 -1.20 -14.76 -10.62
CA THR A 165 -1.03 -13.63 -11.56
C THR A 165 -0.21 -14.00 -12.80
N GLY A 166 0.61 -15.04 -12.73
CA GLY A 166 1.60 -15.38 -13.76
C GLY A 166 2.72 -14.35 -13.91
N LYS A 167 2.85 -13.40 -12.95
CA LYS A 167 3.81 -12.31 -13.02
C LYS A 167 4.98 -12.54 -12.06
N PRO A 168 6.19 -12.02 -12.37
CA PRO A 168 7.30 -12.01 -11.43
C PRO A 168 6.91 -11.30 -10.13
N VAL A 169 7.16 -11.95 -8.99
CA VAL A 169 6.87 -11.40 -7.66
C VAL A 169 8.16 -11.25 -6.87
N LYS A 170 8.35 -10.09 -6.27
CA LYS A 170 9.50 -9.74 -5.41
C LYS A 170 9.00 -9.33 -4.02
N ILE A 171 9.79 -9.63 -3.00
CA ILE A 171 9.53 -9.15 -1.64
C ILE A 171 10.36 -7.88 -1.42
N CYS A 172 9.72 -6.82 -0.91
CA CYS A 172 10.43 -5.65 -0.42
C CYS A 172 10.92 -5.94 1.00
N GLU A 173 12.22 -5.89 1.20
CA GLU A 173 12.82 -5.93 2.54
C GLU A 173 12.52 -4.61 3.26
N ALA A 174 12.21 -4.69 4.57
CA ALA A 174 11.93 -3.55 5.43
C ALA A 174 13.22 -3.01 6.05
#